data_c9bbecb6cc570d5853d85aa932252e0f
#
_entry.id   c9bbecb6cc570d5853d85aa932252e0f
#
_cell.length_a   1.000
_cell.length_b   1.000
_cell.length_c   1.000
_cell.angle_alpha   90.00
_cell.angle_beta   90.00
_cell.angle_gamma   90.00
#
_symmetry.space_group_name_H-M   'P 1'
#
loop_
_entity.id
_entity.type
_entity.pdbx_description
1 polymer ?
#
loop_
_entity_poly.entity_id
_entity_poly.type
_entity_poly.pdbx_seq_one_letter_code
_entity_poly.pdbx_strand_id
1 'polypeptide(L)'
;MSIQTGIYQHYKGPKYLVMGEVTHSETEETLVLYRALYGERGLWVRPAAMFKETVEIEGEIKLRFALIEAREDEISGIDDPEV
;
A
#
# COMPACT_ATOMS: atom_id res chain seq x y z
N MET A 1 -6.18 -3.76 -12.49
CA MET A 1 -6.86 -2.72 -11.72
C MET A 1 -5.92 -2.13 -10.71
N SER A 2 -5.82 -0.81 -10.70
CA SER A 2 -4.89 -0.15 -9.80
C SER A 2 -5.48 0.03 -8.41
N ILE A 3 -4.61 -0.02 -7.41
CA ILE A 3 -5.02 0.29 -6.05
C ILE A 3 -5.12 1.80 -5.90
N GLN A 4 -6.08 2.27 -5.10
CA GLN A 4 -6.18 3.70 -4.83
C GLN A 4 -4.99 4.12 -3.97
N THR A 5 -4.29 5.17 -4.38
CA THR A 5 -3.19 5.71 -3.58
C THR A 5 -3.76 6.51 -2.41
N GLY A 6 -3.01 6.57 -1.32
CA GLY A 6 -3.46 7.29 -0.15
C GLY A 6 -3.01 6.64 1.13
N ILE A 7 -3.60 7.09 2.24
CA ILE A 7 -3.26 6.58 3.55
C ILE A 7 -4.19 5.43 3.89
N TYR A 8 -3.59 4.30 4.24
CA TYR A 8 -4.31 3.10 4.66
C TYR A 8 -3.96 2.79 6.11
N GLN A 9 -4.90 2.19 6.80
CA GLN A 9 -4.67 1.76 8.17
C GLN A 9 -4.79 0.25 8.25
N HIS A 10 -3.78 -0.40 8.81
CA HIS A 10 -3.81 -1.82 9.08
C HIS A 10 -4.82 -2.07 10.20
N TYR A 11 -5.51 -3.20 10.16
CA TYR A 11 -6.55 -3.47 11.15
C TYR A 11 -6.00 -3.47 12.59
N LYS A 12 -4.70 -3.62 12.75
CA LYS A 12 -4.06 -3.55 14.08
C LYS A 12 -3.64 -2.15 14.47
N GLY A 13 -3.87 -1.15 13.64
CA GLY A 13 -3.63 0.25 13.98
C GLY A 13 -2.59 1.01 13.17
N PRO A 14 -1.46 0.41 12.77
CA PRO A 14 -0.44 1.18 12.05
C PRO A 14 -0.95 1.73 10.73
N LYS A 15 -0.42 2.89 10.34
CA LYS A 15 -0.83 3.56 9.12
C LYS A 15 0.29 3.52 8.09
N TYR A 16 -0.10 3.54 6.81
CA TYR A 16 0.84 3.45 5.71
C TYR A 16 0.39 4.35 4.58
N LEU A 17 1.36 4.95 3.89
CA LEU A 17 1.06 5.72 2.68
C LEU A 17 1.28 4.80 1.48
N VAL A 18 0.20 4.45 0.80
CA VAL A 18 0.29 3.65 -0.42
C VAL A 18 0.59 4.58 -1.57
N MET A 19 1.70 4.34 -2.24
CA MET A 19 2.20 5.21 -3.29
C MET A 19 1.79 4.74 -4.69
N GLY A 20 1.47 3.46 -4.84
CA GLY A 20 1.04 2.94 -6.11
C GLY A 20 1.39 1.48 -6.26
N GLU A 21 1.26 0.98 -7.49
CA GLU A 21 1.62 -0.40 -7.80
C GLU A 21 2.87 -0.43 -8.66
N VAL A 22 3.71 -1.43 -8.43
CA VAL A 22 4.94 -1.63 -9.19
C VAL A 22 5.00 -3.09 -9.63
N THR A 23 5.83 -3.36 -10.63
CA THR A 23 5.95 -4.71 -11.18
C THR A 23 7.29 -5.29 -10.74
N HIS A 24 7.25 -6.52 -10.22
CA HIS A 24 8.46 -7.24 -9.86
C HIS A 24 9.24 -7.53 -11.15
N SER A 25 10.52 -7.19 -11.17
CA SER A 25 11.29 -7.26 -12.41
C SER A 25 11.51 -8.68 -12.91
N GLU A 26 11.46 -9.67 -12.06
CA GLU A 26 11.71 -11.05 -12.45
C GLU A 26 10.44 -11.86 -12.63
N THR A 27 9.49 -11.74 -11.71
CA THR A 27 8.28 -12.54 -11.74
C THR A 27 7.13 -11.85 -12.44
N GLU A 28 7.24 -10.54 -12.65
CA GLU A 28 6.18 -9.69 -13.21
C GLU A 28 4.95 -9.63 -12.32
N GLU A 29 5.12 -9.99 -11.07
CA GLU A 29 4.05 -9.91 -10.09
C GLU A 29 3.77 -8.44 -9.76
N THR A 30 2.49 -8.11 -9.58
CA THR A 30 2.10 -6.76 -9.19
C THR A 30 2.26 -6.61 -7.69
N LEU A 31 3.00 -5.57 -7.30
CA LEU A 31 3.29 -5.28 -5.89
C LEU A 31 2.75 -3.90 -5.52
N VAL A 32 2.37 -3.74 -4.27
CA VAL A 32 1.97 -2.44 -3.75
C VAL A 32 3.19 -1.81 -3.08
N LEU A 33 3.53 -0.60 -3.50
CA LEU A 33 4.63 0.18 -2.90
C LEU A 33 4.04 1.09 -1.84
N TYR A 34 4.54 1.01 -0.63
CA TYR A 34 4.02 1.82 0.45
C TYR A 34 5.11 2.22 1.42
N ARG A 35 4.86 3.31 2.14
CA ARG A 35 5.76 3.83 3.16
C ARG A 35 5.09 3.70 4.52
N ALA A 36 5.81 3.15 5.49
CA ALA A 36 5.31 3.11 6.86
C ALA A 36 5.29 4.53 7.42
N LEU A 37 4.19 4.89 8.08
CA LEU A 37 4.06 6.21 8.67
C LEU A 37 4.40 6.17 10.15
N TYR A 38 5.35 5.31 10.50
CA TYR A 38 5.85 5.19 11.86
C TYR A 38 7.30 4.69 11.77
N GLY A 39 7.99 4.75 12.89
CA GLY A 39 9.39 4.30 12.95
C GLY A 39 10.27 5.05 11.99
N GLU A 40 11.06 4.35 11.23
CA GLU A 40 12.01 4.96 10.31
C GLU A 40 11.39 5.32 8.98
N ARG A 41 10.09 5.08 8.81
CA ARG A 41 9.34 5.44 7.62
C ARG A 41 9.94 4.85 6.34
N GLY A 42 10.35 3.59 6.42
CA GLY A 42 10.95 2.91 5.29
C GLY A 42 9.94 2.61 4.19
N LEU A 43 10.48 2.34 3.00
CA LEU A 43 9.68 1.94 1.85
C LEU A 43 9.63 0.42 1.77
N TRP A 44 8.45 -0.11 1.50
CA TRP A 44 8.22 -1.55 1.45
C TRP A 44 7.35 -1.89 0.27
N VAL A 45 7.39 -3.15 -0.15
CA VAL A 45 6.47 -3.67 -1.15
C VAL A 45 5.80 -4.91 -0.59
N ARG A 46 4.59 -5.19 -1.09
CA ARG A 46 3.82 -6.36 -0.70
C ARG A 46 3.00 -6.80 -1.90
N PRO A 47 2.85 -8.09 -2.14
CA PRO A 47 2.00 -8.54 -3.27
C PRO A 47 0.62 -7.90 -3.20
N ALA A 48 0.14 -7.41 -4.35
CA ALA A 48 -1.13 -6.71 -4.37
C ALA A 48 -2.27 -7.58 -3.84
N ALA A 49 -2.25 -8.88 -4.16
CA ALA A 49 -3.29 -9.78 -3.70
C ALA A 49 -3.34 -9.85 -2.18
N MET A 50 -2.15 -9.86 -1.53
CA MET A 50 -2.09 -9.92 -0.08
C MET A 50 -2.53 -8.60 0.55
N PHE A 51 -2.26 -7.48 -0.14
CA PHE A 51 -2.64 -6.18 0.38
C PHE A 51 -4.16 -6.02 0.45
N LYS A 52 -4.86 -6.68 -0.47
CA LYS A 52 -6.32 -6.57 -0.56
C LYS A 52 -7.06 -7.63 0.25
N GLU A 53 -6.33 -8.46 1.01
CA GLU A 53 -6.96 -9.52 1.79
C GLU A 53 -7.84 -8.98 2.90
N THR A 54 -8.82 -9.80 3.28
CA THR A 54 -9.63 -9.50 4.44
C THR A 54 -9.20 -10.39 5.60
N VAL A 55 -9.57 -9.99 6.81
CA VAL A 55 -9.34 -10.77 8.01
C VAL A 55 -10.66 -10.89 8.75
N GLU A 56 -10.80 -11.96 9.51
CA GLU A 56 -11.99 -12.15 10.33
C GLU A 56 -11.62 -11.96 11.79
N ILE A 57 -12.31 -11.02 12.46
CA ILE A 57 -12.03 -10.69 13.84
C ILE A 57 -13.36 -10.69 14.58
N GLU A 58 -13.49 -11.58 15.55
CA GLU A 58 -14.70 -11.66 16.38
C GLU A 58 -15.97 -11.77 15.53
N GLY A 59 -15.89 -12.55 14.45
CA GLY A 59 -17.05 -12.78 13.60
C GLY A 59 -17.26 -11.72 12.54
N GLU A 60 -16.46 -10.67 12.54
CA GLU A 60 -16.58 -9.60 11.54
C GLU A 60 -15.47 -9.71 10.51
N ILE A 61 -15.81 -9.52 9.24
CA ILE A 61 -14.83 -9.52 8.16
C ILE A 61 -14.42 -8.08 7.91
N LYS A 62 -13.12 -7.83 8.01
CA LYS A 62 -12.56 -6.49 7.83
C LYS A 62 -11.43 -6.54 6.81
N LEU A 63 -11.19 -5.41 6.15
CA LEU A 63 -10.04 -5.30 5.29
C LEU A 63 -8.78 -5.28 6.14
N ARG A 64 -7.76 -6.02 5.70
CA ARG A 64 -6.47 -5.99 6.39
C ARG A 64 -5.89 -4.57 6.37
N PHE A 65 -6.08 -3.87 5.24
CA PHE A 65 -5.70 -2.47 5.09
C PHE A 65 -6.90 -1.70 4.57
N ALA A 66 -7.34 -0.70 5.30
CA ALA A 66 -8.51 0.09 4.93
C ALA A 66 -8.07 1.50 4.55
N LEU A 67 -8.57 1.98 3.41
CA LEU A 67 -8.26 3.35 2.96
C LEU A 67 -8.94 4.35 3.89
N ILE A 68 -8.17 5.27 4.45
CA ILE A 68 -8.73 6.31 5.30
C ILE A 68 -8.58 7.71 4.71
N GLU A 69 -7.68 7.89 3.74
CA GLU A 69 -7.54 9.19 3.08
C GLU A 69 -6.96 8.98 1.69
N ALA A 70 -7.78 9.25 0.65
CA ALA A 70 -7.30 9.11 -0.71
C ALA A 70 -6.36 10.27 -1.06
N ARG A 71 -5.30 9.98 -1.82
CA ARG A 71 -4.34 10.98 -2.25
C ARG A 71 -4.00 10.78 -3.71
N GLU A 72 -3.44 11.82 -4.32
CA GLU A 72 -2.96 11.72 -5.68
C GLU A 72 -1.79 10.75 -5.77
N ASP A 73 -1.50 10.32 -7.00
CA ASP A 73 -0.42 9.38 -7.27
C ASP A 73 0.91 9.93 -6.75
N GLU A 74 1.43 9.29 -5.72
CA GLU A 74 2.68 9.72 -5.10
C GLU A 74 3.90 9.21 -5.86
N ILE A 75 3.71 8.25 -6.77
CA ILE A 75 4.81 7.69 -7.53
C ILE A 75 5.36 8.71 -8.53
N SER A 76 4.52 9.63 -8.98
CA SER A 76 4.93 10.66 -9.94
C SER A 76 6.17 11.40 -9.47
N GLY A 77 6.28 11.67 -8.17
CA GLY A 77 7.43 12.38 -7.64
C GLY A 77 8.69 11.54 -7.63
N ILE A 78 8.53 10.21 -7.62
CA ILE A 78 9.67 9.30 -7.62
C ILE A 78 10.25 9.18 -9.01
N ASP A 79 9.40 9.27 -10.03
CA ASP A 79 9.79 9.09 -11.41
C ASP A 79 10.26 10.37 -12.07
N ASP A 80 10.51 11.41 -11.29
CA ASP A 80 10.97 12.68 -11.81
C ASP A 80 12.27 12.47 -12.57
N PRO A 81 12.32 12.82 -13.87
CA PRO A 81 13.51 12.58 -14.68
C PRO A 81 14.72 13.39 -14.24
N GLU A 82 14.52 14.36 -13.39
CA GLU A 82 15.62 15.15 -12.89
C GLU A 82 16.32 14.54 -11.68
N VAL A 83 15.80 13.42 -11.22
CA VAL A 83 16.37 12.74 -10.07
C VAL A 83 17.53 11.85 -10.47
#